data_8565006bd97361dea039b0fbfc2bc4f7
#
_entry.id   8565006bd97361dea039b0fbfc2bc4f7
#
_cell.length_a   1.000
_cell.length_b   1.000
_cell.length_c   1.000
_cell.angle_alpha   90.00
_cell.angle_beta   90.00
_cell.angle_gamma   90.00
#
_symmetry.space_group_name_H-M   'P 1'
#
loop_
_entity.id
_entity.type
_entity.pdbx_description
1 polymer ?
#
loop_
_entity_poly.entity_id
_entity_poly.type
_entity_poly.pdbx_seq_one_letter_code
_entity_poly.pdbx_strand_id
1 'polypeptide(L)'
;MAKTHDEPAQSSGSLRLEEPETLAGRWSIATAKGECAVVFTGRRIDSANAWAIDDASGCLAGLVPGVVGWRPVPDGIALASADRRTAALFATGADGWTATLPNGPARLRRV
;
A
#
# COMPACT_ATOMS: atom_id res chain seq x y z
N MET A 1 -20.09 -20.62 23.16
CA MET A 1 -19.68 -19.96 23.08
C MET A 1 -19.10 -19.58 22.84
N ALA A 2 -19.45 -19.66 22.58
CA ALA A 2 -18.96 -19.07 22.28
C ALA A 2 -18.62 -18.81 21.86
N LYS A 3 -18.72 -18.88 21.46
CA LYS A 3 -18.30 -18.43 21.00
C LYS A 3 -18.06 -17.86 20.64
N THR A 4 -18.56 -18.02 20.57
CA THR A 4 -18.23 -17.40 20.20
C THR A 4 -17.99 -16.92 19.96
N HIS A 5 -18.16 -16.91 19.74
CA HIS A 5 -17.73 -16.30 19.42
C HIS A 5 -17.28 -15.92 19.04
N ASP A 6 -17.45 -15.99 18.98
CA ASP A 6 -16.94 -15.59 18.56
C ASP A 6 -16.39 -15.35 17.96
N GLU A 7 -16.45 -15.52 17.54
CA GLU A 7 -15.97 -15.28 16.96
C GLU A 7 -15.74 -14.72 16.30
N PRO A 8 -15.96 -14.54 16.14
CA PRO A 8 -15.70 -13.99 15.42
C PRO A 8 -15.29 -13.65 14.58
N ALA A 9 -15.45 -13.72 14.46
CA ALA A 9 -15.08 -13.46 13.74
C ALA A 9 -14.83 -13.60 12.97
N GLN A 10 -14.97 -13.73 12.78
CA GLN A 10 -14.70 -13.86 12.20
C GLN A 10 -14.61 -13.83 11.32
N SER A 11 -14.95 -13.75 11.15
CA SER A 11 -14.83 -13.60 10.42
C SER A 11 -14.83 -13.52 9.53
N SER A 12 -15.20 -13.44 9.48
CA SER A 12 -15.14 -13.40 8.59
C SER A 12 -14.51 -12.86 7.85
N GLY A 13 -14.74 -12.47 8.47
CA GLY A 13 -14.12 -11.61 7.58
C GLY A 13 -12.97 -11.94 6.74
N SER A 14 -13.21 -11.84 5.58
CA SER A 14 -12.16 -11.92 4.58
C SER A 14 -11.41 -10.60 4.44
N LEU A 15 -11.99 -9.51 4.93
CA LEU A 15 -11.38 -8.18 4.81
C LEU A 15 -10.39 -7.96 5.95
N ARG A 16 -9.17 -7.63 5.59
CA ARG A 16 -8.10 -7.39 6.56
C ARG A 16 -7.55 -5.99 6.36
N LEU A 17 -7.50 -5.24 7.44
CA LEU A 17 -6.91 -3.91 7.44
C LEU A 17 -5.71 -3.94 8.38
N GLU A 18 -4.51 -3.81 7.80
CA GLU A 18 -3.30 -3.83 8.59
C GLU A 18 -3.10 -2.50 9.30
N GLU A 19 -2.43 -2.55 10.44
CA GLU A 19 -2.06 -1.32 11.14
C GLU A 19 -0.93 -0.63 10.38
N PRO A 20 -0.93 0.72 10.35
CA PRO A 20 0.17 1.43 9.66
C PRO A 20 1.55 1.05 10.18
N GLU A 21 1.69 0.83 11.48
CA GLU A 21 2.98 0.45 12.06
C GLU A 21 3.49 -0.87 11.50
N THR A 22 2.59 -1.79 11.18
CA THR A 22 2.96 -3.09 10.60
C THR A 22 3.52 -2.93 9.20
N LEU A 23 3.01 -1.97 8.45
CA LEU A 23 3.35 -1.80 7.05
C LEU A 23 4.45 -0.76 6.81
N ALA A 24 4.77 0.07 7.81
CA ALA A 24 5.83 1.05 7.67
C ALA A 24 7.19 0.36 7.46
N GLY A 25 8.08 1.02 6.72
CA GLY A 25 9.40 0.50 6.46
C GLY A 25 9.77 0.53 5.00
N ARG A 26 10.77 -0.26 4.65
CA ARG A 26 11.30 -0.27 3.29
C ARG A 26 10.60 -1.29 2.41
N TRP A 27 10.27 -0.85 1.22
CA TRP A 27 9.55 -1.65 0.24
C TRP A 27 10.18 -1.48 -1.13
N SER A 28 9.91 -2.42 -2.02
CA SER A 28 10.34 -2.36 -3.42
C SER A 28 9.13 -2.60 -4.31
N ILE A 29 9.00 -1.76 -5.34
CA ILE A 29 7.97 -1.92 -6.36
C ILE A 29 8.66 -2.44 -7.60
N ALA A 30 8.35 -3.68 -7.97
CA ALA A 30 8.96 -4.34 -9.12
C ALA A 30 8.04 -4.21 -10.33
N THR A 31 8.60 -3.78 -11.45
CA THR A 31 7.90 -3.67 -12.73
C THR A 31 8.77 -4.29 -13.80
N ALA A 32 8.28 -4.33 -15.04
CA ALA A 32 9.05 -4.81 -16.17
C ALA A 32 10.33 -3.99 -16.39
N LYS A 33 10.36 -2.74 -15.91
CA LYS A 33 11.51 -1.86 -16.09
C LYS A 33 12.52 -1.93 -14.95
N GLY A 34 12.24 -2.70 -13.91
CA GLY A 34 13.14 -2.82 -12.78
C GLY A 34 12.44 -2.59 -11.46
N GLU A 35 13.23 -2.29 -10.43
CA GLU A 35 12.71 -2.13 -9.07
C GLU A 35 12.87 -0.70 -8.60
N CYS A 36 11.85 -0.25 -7.86
CA CYS A 36 11.82 1.08 -7.28
C CYS A 36 11.76 0.97 -5.76
N ALA A 37 12.82 1.38 -5.08
CA ALA A 37 12.87 1.33 -3.62
C ALA A 37 12.18 2.56 -3.04
N VAL A 38 11.30 2.35 -2.07
CA VAL A 38 10.59 3.42 -1.38
C VAL A 38 10.55 3.11 0.11
N VAL A 39 10.24 4.13 0.91
CA VAL A 39 10.02 3.95 2.34
C VAL A 39 8.62 4.44 2.69
N PHE A 40 7.82 3.55 3.25
CA PHE A 40 6.53 3.93 3.82
C PHE A 40 6.78 4.43 5.23
N THR A 41 6.62 5.74 5.43
CA THR A 41 6.95 6.36 6.71
C THR A 41 5.74 6.42 7.63
N GLY A 42 5.99 6.72 8.89
CA GLY A 42 4.92 6.99 9.85
C GLY A 42 4.55 8.46 9.97
N ARG A 43 5.02 9.32 9.05
CA ARG A 43 4.70 10.74 9.09
C ARG A 43 3.36 11.00 8.41
N ARG A 44 2.42 11.54 9.17
CA ARG A 44 1.07 11.75 8.69
C ARG A 44 0.98 12.96 7.76
N ILE A 45 0.24 12.81 6.67
CA ILE A 45 -0.15 13.90 5.77
C ILE A 45 -1.66 13.99 5.83
N ASP A 46 -2.19 14.85 6.71
CA ASP A 46 -3.63 14.91 6.93
C ASP A 46 -4.39 15.34 5.67
N SER A 47 -3.82 16.26 4.91
CA SER A 47 -4.48 16.75 3.69
C SER A 47 -4.65 15.65 2.64
N ALA A 48 -3.77 14.65 2.64
CA ALA A 48 -3.84 13.53 1.70
C ALA A 48 -4.53 12.30 2.32
N ASN A 49 -4.85 12.36 3.61
CA ASN A 49 -5.37 11.23 4.36
C ASN A 49 -4.46 10.00 4.20
N ALA A 50 -3.17 10.20 4.44
CA ALA A 50 -2.16 9.19 4.20
C ALA A 50 -0.93 9.45 5.06
N TRP A 51 0.02 8.51 5.02
CA TRP A 51 1.37 8.70 5.59
C TRP A 51 2.34 8.94 4.45
N ALA A 52 3.38 9.74 4.69
CA ALA A 52 4.32 10.13 3.66
C ALA A 52 5.10 8.93 3.12
N ILE A 53 5.45 8.99 1.83
CA ILE A 53 6.38 8.05 1.21
C ILE A 53 7.67 8.82 0.91
N ASP A 54 8.80 8.21 1.27
CA ASP A 54 10.09 8.72 0.85
C ASP A 54 10.48 8.02 -0.46
N ASP A 55 10.71 8.81 -1.48
CA ASP A 55 11.04 8.35 -2.83
C ASP A 55 12.38 9.00 -3.23
N ALA A 56 13.45 8.57 -2.59
CA ALA A 56 14.74 9.23 -2.68
C ALA A 56 15.28 9.30 -4.11
N SER A 57 15.06 8.27 -4.92
CA SER A 57 15.54 8.25 -6.29
C SER A 57 14.57 8.91 -7.28
N GLY A 58 13.34 9.19 -6.85
CA GLY A 58 12.32 9.73 -7.72
C GLY A 58 11.66 8.71 -8.64
N CYS A 59 11.99 7.42 -8.49
CA CYS A 59 11.45 6.41 -9.40
C CYS A 59 9.94 6.23 -9.24
N LEU A 60 9.40 6.43 -8.04
CA LEU A 60 7.97 6.30 -7.83
C LEU A 60 7.20 7.36 -8.60
N ALA A 61 7.71 8.58 -8.63
CA ALA A 61 7.06 9.65 -9.39
C ALA A 61 6.94 9.32 -10.88
N GLY A 62 7.90 8.56 -11.40
CA GLY A 62 7.86 8.09 -12.78
C GLY A 62 6.86 6.97 -13.00
N LEU A 63 6.63 6.14 -11.98
CA LEU A 63 5.67 5.03 -12.09
C LEU A 63 4.24 5.47 -11.82
N VAL A 64 4.05 6.32 -10.82
CA VAL A 64 2.71 6.77 -10.40
C VAL A 64 2.81 8.28 -10.13
N PRO A 65 2.63 9.10 -11.16
CA PRO A 65 2.74 10.55 -11.01
C PRO A 65 1.76 11.09 -9.97
N GLY A 66 2.24 12.02 -9.15
CA GLY A 66 1.39 12.69 -8.16
C GLY A 66 1.24 11.99 -6.83
N VAL A 67 1.86 10.84 -6.63
CA VAL A 67 1.79 10.13 -5.35
C VAL A 67 2.59 10.89 -4.29
N VAL A 68 1.97 11.08 -3.13
CA VAL A 68 2.63 11.72 -1.99
C VAL A 68 2.64 10.83 -0.75
N GLY A 69 1.75 9.83 -0.68
CA GLY A 69 1.64 9.03 0.52
C GLY A 69 1.04 7.65 0.29
N TRP A 70 0.92 6.91 1.38
CA TRP A 70 0.40 5.55 1.38
C TRP A 70 -0.58 5.40 2.53
N ARG A 71 -1.49 4.45 2.41
CA ARG A 71 -2.38 4.09 3.52
C ARG A 71 -2.82 2.63 3.40
N PRO A 72 -3.03 1.96 4.55
CA PRO A 72 -3.65 0.65 4.52
C PRO A 72 -5.10 0.77 4.06
N VAL A 73 -5.54 -0.19 3.29
CA VAL A 73 -6.95 -0.33 2.91
C VAL A 73 -7.33 -1.79 3.10
N PRO A 74 -8.62 -2.14 3.14
CA PRO A 74 -8.98 -3.55 3.26
C PRO A 74 -8.32 -4.37 2.17
N ASP A 75 -7.61 -5.42 2.59
CA ASP A 75 -6.89 -6.35 1.72
C ASP A 75 -5.87 -5.69 0.80
N GLY A 76 -5.24 -4.59 1.24
CA GLY A 76 -4.25 -3.96 0.38
C GLY A 76 -3.58 -2.73 0.96
N ILE A 77 -2.86 -2.06 0.07
CA ILE A 77 -2.18 -0.80 0.35
C ILE A 77 -2.50 0.15 -0.80
N ALA A 78 -3.00 1.34 -0.47
CA ALA A 78 -3.28 2.37 -1.46
C ALA A 78 -2.15 3.40 -1.46
N LEU A 79 -1.76 3.84 -2.65
CA LEU A 79 -0.88 4.99 -2.82
C LEU A 79 -1.76 6.20 -3.11
N ALA A 80 -1.55 7.27 -2.36
CA ALA A 80 -2.46 8.41 -2.34
C ALA A 80 -1.83 9.62 -2.99
N SER A 81 -2.64 10.38 -3.72
CA SER A 81 -2.25 11.68 -4.24
C SER A 81 -2.57 12.78 -3.22
N ALA A 82 -2.08 14.00 -3.49
CA ALA A 82 -2.24 15.12 -2.58
C ALA A 82 -3.71 15.49 -2.36
N ASP A 83 -4.58 15.19 -3.31
CA ASP A 83 -6.01 15.48 -3.23
C ASP A 83 -6.81 14.34 -2.59
N ARG A 84 -6.14 13.44 -1.88
CA ARG A 84 -6.72 12.32 -1.13
C ARG A 84 -7.20 11.15 -2.00
N ARG A 85 -7.01 11.23 -3.29
CA ARG A 85 -7.43 10.15 -4.19
C ARG A 85 -6.45 8.99 -4.14
N THR A 86 -6.96 7.81 -4.44
CA THR A 86 -6.11 6.64 -4.61
C THR A 86 -5.51 6.68 -6.01
N ALA A 87 -4.20 6.82 -6.08
CA ALA A 87 -3.48 6.85 -7.35
C ALA A 87 -3.12 5.44 -7.81
N ALA A 88 -2.93 4.51 -6.88
CA ALA A 88 -2.66 3.11 -7.20
C ALA A 88 -3.10 2.26 -6.02
N LEU A 89 -3.52 1.03 -6.31
CA LEU A 89 -3.96 0.10 -5.28
C LEU A 89 -3.21 -1.22 -5.45
N PHE A 90 -2.43 -1.57 -4.43
CA PHE A 90 -1.78 -2.88 -4.37
C PHE A 90 -2.68 -3.81 -3.56
N ALA A 91 -3.28 -4.77 -4.23
CA ALA A 91 -4.20 -5.70 -3.59
C ALA A 91 -3.47 -6.97 -3.20
N THR A 92 -3.85 -7.54 -2.06
CA THR A 92 -3.31 -8.81 -1.59
C THR A 92 -3.79 -9.93 -2.48
N GLY A 93 -2.90 -10.89 -2.77
CA GLY A 93 -3.24 -12.06 -3.58
C GLY A 93 -2.29 -13.19 -3.28
N ALA A 94 -2.40 -14.26 -4.06
CA ALA A 94 -1.57 -15.44 -3.88
C ALA A 94 -0.08 -15.14 -4.04
N ASP A 95 0.24 -14.16 -4.89
CA ASP A 95 1.63 -13.80 -5.19
C ASP A 95 2.08 -12.54 -4.44
N GLY A 96 1.43 -12.22 -3.33
CA GLY A 96 1.73 -11.02 -2.59
C GLY A 96 0.85 -9.86 -3.03
N TRP A 97 1.40 -8.64 -3.02
CA TRP A 97 0.63 -7.44 -3.34
C TRP A 97 0.95 -6.99 -4.76
N THR A 98 -0.10 -6.86 -5.59
CA THR A 98 0.05 -6.50 -6.99
C THR A 98 -0.88 -5.36 -7.36
N ALA A 99 -0.48 -4.61 -8.39
CA ALA A 99 -1.26 -3.51 -8.92
C ALA A 99 -1.07 -3.43 -10.43
N THR A 100 -2.01 -2.77 -11.11
CA THR A 100 -1.83 -2.38 -12.49
C THR A 100 -1.58 -0.87 -12.52
N LEU A 101 -0.37 -0.50 -12.89
CA LEU A 101 0.04 0.90 -13.00
C LEU A 101 -0.14 1.37 -14.44
N PRO A 102 -0.02 2.69 -14.69
CA PRO A 102 -0.14 3.18 -16.08
C PRO A 102 0.77 2.47 -17.07
N ASN A 103 1.96 2.03 -16.61
CA ASN A 103 2.94 1.37 -17.47
C ASN A 103 2.89 -0.16 -17.40
N GLY A 104 1.90 -0.73 -16.74
CA GLY A 104 1.74 -2.17 -16.67
C GLY A 104 1.71 -2.70 -15.25
N PRO A 105 1.79 -4.03 -15.10
CA PRO A 105 1.68 -4.65 -13.78
C PRO A 105 2.89 -4.35 -12.90
N ALA A 106 2.64 -4.29 -11.60
CA ALA A 106 3.66 -4.04 -10.59
C ALA A 106 3.43 -4.95 -9.40
N ARG A 107 4.51 -5.24 -8.68
CA ARG A 107 4.47 -6.07 -7.47
C ARG A 107 5.17 -5.32 -6.35
N LEU A 108 4.53 -5.31 -5.18
CA LEU A 108 5.09 -4.66 -3.99
C LEU A 108 5.65 -5.72 -3.07
N ARG A 109 6.90 -5.54 -2.63
CA ARG A 109 7.57 -6.48 -1.75
C ARG A 109 8.30 -5.76 -0.63
N ARG A 110 8.34 -6.40 0.54
CA ARG A 110 9.21 -5.95 1.63
C ARG A 110 10.66 -6.09 1.23
N VAL A 111 11.43 -5.12 1.64
CA VAL A 111 12.89 -5.21 1.49
C VAL A 111 13.49 -5.89 2.70
#